data_da2ca4bcd49acffa082d66b222654d25
#
_entry.id   da2ca4bcd49acffa082d66b222654d25
#
_cell.length_a   1.000
_cell.length_b   1.000
_cell.length_c   1.000
_cell.angle_alpha   90.00
_cell.angle_beta   90.00
_cell.angle_gamma   90.00
#
_symmetry.space_group_name_H-M   'P 1'
#
loop_
_entity.id
_entity.type
_entity.pdbx_description
1 polymer ?
#
loop_
_entity_poly.entity_id
_entity_poly.type
_entity_poly.pdbx_seq_one_letter_code
_entity_poly.pdbx_strand_id
1 'polypeptide(L)'
;MHPEEFGIEQAQISGKYLPAKYFQVQQARRGIQSLVTVLGSGKILYAGTDIGVYRSQDGGKSWLQTNQGLFDHNILSLLIDPKEPNTIYAGTHRGVFKSEDAGDTWSDWFDETSGLTHTKIHDLAVHPDNPQVLFAATDGGVFQSLDAGENWQSVSSGQSLQIVEFSASNPDILYASGKTGTIRSNNSGRDWSLVWGNALPAITTLASLNTDPEFLYSGTLTGLYKSFNGGRNWIPDPAFKKTSINAIFVNPSNLSQIYIGSGANLYSSDDGGDSWKHLSSFAQKINGDSGTSIDISITRITGLIRKSLYVGTTSGLYFSEDAGNNWETIDLSGAVNQLSPDEMK
;
A
#
# COMPACT_ATOMS: atom_id res chain seq x y z
N MET A 1 -44.83 8.92 -8.28
CA MET A 1 -44.02 9.35 -7.15
C MET A 1 -42.71 9.83 -7.75
N HIS A 2 -42.45 11.12 -7.67
CA HIS A 2 -41.28 11.75 -8.25
C HIS A 2 -40.02 11.38 -7.44
N PRO A 3 -38.85 11.24 -8.07
CA PRO A 3 -37.58 11.18 -7.36
C PRO A 3 -37.27 12.57 -6.81
N GLU A 4 -36.97 12.63 -5.52
CA GLU A 4 -36.54 13.86 -4.86
C GLU A 4 -35.15 14.25 -5.36
N GLU A 5 -35.08 15.45 -5.94
CA GLU A 5 -33.84 16.17 -6.21
C GLU A 5 -33.17 16.47 -4.86
N PHE A 6 -31.97 15.93 -4.64
CA PHE A 6 -31.09 16.42 -3.60
C PHE A 6 -30.65 17.83 -3.96
N GLY A 7 -31.37 18.82 -3.46
CA GLY A 7 -31.03 20.22 -3.57
C GLY A 7 -29.71 20.49 -2.84
N ILE A 8 -28.78 21.10 -3.55
CA ILE A 8 -27.61 21.74 -2.98
C ILE A 8 -28.13 22.93 -2.17
N GLU A 9 -28.25 22.79 -0.85
CA GLU A 9 -28.53 23.92 0.04
C GLU A 9 -27.36 24.91 -0.02
N GLN A 10 -27.62 26.04 -0.64
CA GLN A 10 -26.73 27.21 -0.57
C GLN A 10 -26.85 27.79 0.85
N ALA A 11 -25.83 27.59 1.65
CA ALA A 11 -25.74 28.24 2.95
C ALA A 11 -25.49 29.74 2.76
N GLN A 12 -26.55 30.54 2.96
CA GLN A 12 -26.49 31.99 2.93
C GLN A 12 -26.06 32.50 4.32
N ILE A 13 -24.78 32.82 4.47
CA ILE A 13 -24.28 33.54 5.65
C ILE A 13 -23.97 34.98 5.22
N SER A 14 -24.74 35.95 5.77
CA SER A 14 -24.53 37.40 5.68
C SER A 14 -24.44 38.02 4.27
N GLY A 15 -25.30 37.58 3.32
CA GLY A 15 -25.52 38.36 2.08
C GLY A 15 -24.35 38.50 1.10
N LYS A 16 -23.27 37.69 1.24
CA LYS A 16 -22.15 37.65 0.30
C LYS A 16 -22.01 36.24 -0.26
N TYR A 17 -22.13 36.13 -1.57
CA TYR A 17 -21.74 34.91 -2.28
C TYR A 17 -20.24 34.72 -2.13
N LEU A 18 -19.81 33.60 -1.53
CA LEU A 18 -18.40 33.20 -1.56
C LEU A 18 -18.09 32.70 -2.99
N PRO A 19 -17.01 33.19 -3.62
CA PRO A 19 -16.63 32.74 -4.93
C PRO A 19 -16.28 31.25 -4.93
N ALA A 20 -16.59 30.54 -5.99
CA ALA A 20 -16.39 29.09 -6.18
C ALA A 20 -14.97 28.56 -5.82
N LYS A 21 -14.00 29.45 -5.70
CA LYS A 21 -12.65 29.17 -5.20
C LYS A 21 -12.62 28.56 -3.78
N TYR A 22 -13.60 28.85 -2.94
CA TYR A 22 -13.63 28.32 -1.57
C TYR A 22 -14.19 26.89 -1.47
N PHE A 23 -14.96 26.45 -2.48
CA PHE A 23 -15.46 25.08 -2.51
C PHE A 23 -14.45 24.06 -3.06
N GLN A 24 -13.39 24.50 -3.73
CA GLN A 24 -12.33 23.62 -4.22
C GLN A 24 -11.34 23.15 -3.15
N VAL A 25 -11.33 23.75 -1.95
CA VAL A 25 -10.37 23.42 -0.89
C VAL A 25 -10.75 22.16 -0.10
N GLN A 26 -11.98 21.65 -0.25
CA GLN A 26 -12.42 20.39 0.39
C GLN A 26 -12.48 19.19 -0.54
N GLN A 27 -12.17 19.29 -1.81
CA GLN A 27 -12.05 18.13 -2.67
C GLN A 27 -10.70 17.44 -2.46
N ALA A 28 -10.73 16.56 -1.47
CA ALA A 28 -10.11 15.27 -1.45
C ALA A 28 -8.59 15.23 -1.71
N ARG A 29 -7.80 15.57 -0.72
CA ARG A 29 -6.52 14.89 -0.55
C ARG A 29 -6.83 13.46 -0.15
N ARG A 30 -6.65 12.54 -1.08
CA ARG A 30 -6.99 11.14 -0.91
C ARG A 30 -5.83 10.40 -0.26
N GLY A 31 -6.12 9.70 0.82
CA GLY A 31 -5.13 8.85 1.46
C GLY A 31 -4.71 7.71 0.53
N ILE A 32 -3.42 7.53 0.34
CA ILE A 32 -2.84 6.42 -0.41
C ILE A 32 -2.73 5.23 0.53
N GLN A 33 -3.46 4.15 0.23
CA GLN A 33 -3.43 2.91 1.01
C GLN A 33 -2.45 1.89 0.41
N SER A 34 -2.33 1.87 -0.92
CA SER A 34 -1.38 1.03 -1.64
C SER A 34 -0.76 1.78 -2.81
N LEU A 35 0.50 1.51 -3.10
CA LEU A 35 1.22 2.14 -4.21
C LEU A 35 2.20 1.14 -4.80
N VAL A 36 2.02 0.83 -6.07
CA VAL A 36 2.85 -0.14 -6.79
C VAL A 36 3.34 0.41 -8.12
N THR A 37 4.49 -0.08 -8.58
CA THR A 37 5.12 0.31 -9.83
C THR A 37 5.37 -0.90 -10.69
N VAL A 38 5.16 -0.79 -12.00
CA VAL A 38 5.54 -1.84 -12.95
C VAL A 38 7.06 -1.84 -13.11
N LEU A 39 7.69 -2.93 -12.71
CA LEU A 39 9.15 -3.10 -12.82
C LEU A 39 9.60 -2.96 -14.27
N GLY A 40 10.67 -2.19 -14.47
CA GLY A 40 11.28 -1.97 -15.79
C GLY A 40 10.62 -0.92 -16.67
N SER A 41 9.36 -0.54 -16.46
CA SER A 41 8.70 0.51 -17.25
C SER A 41 9.16 1.91 -16.86
N GLY A 42 9.44 2.12 -15.59
CA GLY A 42 9.78 3.42 -15.01
C GLY A 42 8.69 4.49 -15.13
N LYS A 43 7.50 4.13 -15.63
CA LYS A 43 6.43 5.07 -15.96
C LYS A 43 5.06 4.65 -15.47
N ILE A 44 4.83 3.35 -15.34
CA ILE A 44 3.50 2.85 -14.97
C ILE A 44 3.42 2.65 -13.47
N LEU A 45 2.47 3.35 -12.85
CA LEU A 45 2.17 3.28 -11.42
C LEU A 45 0.68 3.06 -11.20
N TYR A 46 0.36 2.42 -10.09
CA TYR A 46 -1.00 2.31 -9.58
C TYR A 46 -1.05 2.74 -8.14
N ALA A 47 -2.06 3.54 -7.80
CA ALA A 47 -2.34 3.98 -6.44
C ALA A 47 -3.73 3.49 -6.02
N GLY A 48 -3.78 2.74 -4.93
CA GLY A 48 -5.01 2.31 -4.27
C GLY A 48 -5.41 3.31 -3.20
N THR A 49 -6.67 3.71 -3.23
CA THR A 49 -7.26 4.70 -2.33
C THR A 49 -8.56 4.17 -1.72
N ASP A 50 -9.20 4.97 -0.89
CA ASP A 50 -10.55 4.70 -0.33
C ASP A 50 -11.69 4.85 -1.34
N ILE A 51 -11.40 5.31 -2.58
CA ILE A 51 -12.39 5.51 -3.66
C ILE A 51 -11.99 4.84 -4.97
N GLY A 52 -11.04 3.93 -4.94
CA GLY A 52 -10.65 3.11 -6.08
C GLY A 52 -9.19 3.19 -6.46
N VAL A 53 -8.93 2.69 -7.65
CA VAL A 53 -7.59 2.59 -8.25
C VAL A 53 -7.35 3.76 -9.19
N TYR A 54 -6.16 4.32 -9.11
CA TYR A 54 -5.64 5.31 -10.04
C TYR A 54 -4.42 4.74 -10.75
N ARG A 55 -4.34 4.95 -12.07
CA ARG A 55 -3.21 4.55 -12.92
C ARG A 55 -2.53 5.77 -13.49
N SER A 56 -1.20 5.79 -13.46
CA SER A 56 -0.35 6.68 -14.25
C SER A 56 0.44 5.89 -15.28
N GLN A 57 0.65 6.47 -16.46
CA GLN A 57 1.46 5.88 -17.55
C GLN A 57 2.66 6.78 -17.93
N ASP A 58 2.84 7.88 -17.23
CA ASP A 58 3.83 8.91 -17.54
C ASP A 58 4.78 9.24 -16.38
N GLY A 59 4.91 8.30 -15.43
CA GLY A 59 5.77 8.48 -14.25
C GLY A 59 5.13 9.37 -13.19
N GLY A 60 3.80 9.29 -13.03
CA GLY A 60 3.07 10.00 -11.99
C GLY A 60 2.70 11.45 -12.33
N LYS A 61 2.96 11.92 -13.56
CA LYS A 61 2.63 13.29 -13.98
C LYS A 61 1.14 13.47 -14.22
N SER A 62 0.47 12.45 -14.75
CA SER A 62 -0.98 12.40 -14.89
C SER A 62 -1.53 11.07 -14.36
N TRP A 63 -2.78 11.09 -13.90
CA TRP A 63 -3.45 9.95 -13.31
C TRP A 63 -4.87 9.81 -13.88
N LEU A 64 -5.27 8.57 -14.13
CA LEU A 64 -6.59 8.18 -14.56
C LEU A 64 -7.20 7.27 -13.50
N GLN A 65 -8.43 7.54 -13.07
CA GLN A 65 -9.18 6.62 -12.22
C GLN A 65 -9.70 5.44 -13.06
N THR A 66 -9.44 4.22 -12.63
CA THR A 66 -9.72 2.98 -13.37
C THR A 66 -10.53 2.03 -12.50
N ASN A 67 -11.84 2.29 -12.37
CA ASN A 67 -12.73 1.56 -11.45
C ASN A 67 -13.81 0.72 -12.16
N GLN A 68 -13.80 0.62 -13.50
CA GLN A 68 -14.84 -0.11 -14.22
C GLN A 68 -14.89 -1.59 -13.79
N GLY A 69 -16.02 -2.04 -13.24
CA GLY A 69 -16.20 -3.39 -12.69
C GLY A 69 -15.79 -3.56 -11.23
N LEU A 70 -15.22 -2.55 -10.61
CA LEU A 70 -14.85 -2.57 -9.19
C LEU A 70 -16.06 -2.23 -8.33
N PHE A 71 -16.57 -3.18 -7.55
CA PHE A 71 -17.74 -2.97 -6.68
C PHE A 71 -17.38 -2.43 -5.30
N ASP A 72 -16.14 -2.64 -4.86
CA ASP A 72 -15.60 -2.07 -3.63
C ASP A 72 -14.41 -1.18 -3.97
N HIS A 73 -14.58 0.10 -3.71
CA HIS A 73 -13.57 1.10 -4.02
C HIS A 73 -12.55 1.32 -2.90
N ASN A 74 -12.69 0.66 -1.76
CA ASN A 74 -11.71 0.76 -0.68
C ASN A 74 -10.55 -0.21 -0.91
N ILE A 75 -9.50 0.28 -1.57
CA ILE A 75 -8.37 -0.53 -2.01
C ILE A 75 -7.33 -0.58 -0.89
N LEU A 76 -7.20 -1.73 -0.24
CA LEU A 76 -6.26 -1.94 0.85
C LEU A 76 -4.88 -2.39 0.37
N SER A 77 -4.85 -3.21 -0.70
CA SER A 77 -3.61 -3.71 -1.30
C SER A 77 -3.74 -3.75 -2.81
N LEU A 78 -2.66 -3.42 -3.52
CA LEU A 78 -2.50 -3.63 -4.97
C LEU A 78 -1.30 -4.52 -5.21
N LEU A 79 -1.42 -5.40 -6.18
CA LEU A 79 -0.39 -6.33 -6.58
C LEU A 79 -0.33 -6.41 -8.10
N ILE A 80 0.87 -6.40 -8.67
CA ILE A 80 1.10 -6.58 -10.11
C ILE A 80 1.72 -7.95 -10.33
N ASP A 81 1.22 -8.68 -11.32
CA ASP A 81 1.85 -9.92 -11.75
C ASP A 81 3.25 -9.63 -12.29
N PRO A 82 4.32 -10.25 -11.76
CA PRO A 82 5.69 -9.96 -12.17
C PRO A 82 6.02 -10.42 -13.59
N LYS A 83 5.23 -11.34 -14.17
CA LYS A 83 5.44 -11.86 -15.53
C LYS A 83 4.50 -11.25 -16.55
N GLU A 84 3.28 -10.90 -16.12
CA GLU A 84 2.23 -10.30 -16.95
C GLU A 84 1.82 -8.95 -16.36
N PRO A 85 2.56 -7.86 -16.62
CA PRO A 85 2.35 -6.56 -15.98
C PRO A 85 0.99 -5.90 -16.24
N ASN A 86 0.21 -6.41 -17.19
CA ASN A 86 -1.18 -6.01 -17.41
C ASN A 86 -2.16 -6.68 -16.43
N THR A 87 -1.70 -7.73 -15.74
CA THR A 87 -2.49 -8.43 -14.72
C THR A 87 -2.24 -7.80 -13.36
N ILE A 88 -3.31 -7.29 -12.75
CA ILE A 88 -3.28 -6.58 -11.48
C ILE A 88 -4.35 -7.14 -10.57
N TYR A 89 -4.02 -7.24 -9.30
CA TYR A 89 -4.96 -7.64 -8.25
C TYR A 89 -5.18 -6.49 -7.27
N ALA A 90 -6.42 -6.32 -6.85
CA ALA A 90 -6.81 -5.36 -5.81
C ALA A 90 -7.46 -6.10 -4.65
N GLY A 91 -6.85 -6.02 -3.48
CA GLY A 91 -7.42 -6.47 -2.22
C GLY A 91 -8.31 -5.40 -1.61
N THR A 92 -9.54 -5.75 -1.27
CA THR A 92 -10.57 -4.84 -0.76
C THR A 92 -11.21 -5.38 0.52
N HIS A 93 -12.23 -4.69 1.05
CA HIS A 93 -13.05 -5.24 2.13
C HIS A 93 -13.97 -6.38 1.68
N ARG A 94 -14.21 -6.52 0.36
CA ARG A 94 -15.15 -7.49 -0.19
C ARG A 94 -14.51 -8.61 -1.00
N GLY A 95 -13.19 -8.74 -0.97
CA GLY A 95 -12.49 -9.79 -1.67
C GLY A 95 -11.37 -9.27 -2.56
N VAL A 96 -10.95 -10.12 -3.48
CA VAL A 96 -9.91 -9.85 -4.45
C VAL A 96 -10.56 -9.57 -5.80
N PHE A 97 -10.19 -8.46 -6.42
CA PHE A 97 -10.54 -8.12 -7.80
C PHE A 97 -9.31 -8.31 -8.68
N LYS A 98 -9.51 -8.76 -9.90
CA LYS A 98 -8.47 -8.95 -10.90
C LYS A 98 -8.76 -8.12 -12.14
N SER A 99 -7.73 -7.50 -12.67
CA SER A 99 -7.71 -6.91 -14.02
C SER A 99 -6.67 -7.63 -14.87
N GLU A 100 -6.97 -7.89 -16.12
CA GLU A 100 -6.03 -8.47 -17.10
C GLU A 100 -5.68 -7.48 -18.23
N ASP A 101 -6.20 -6.26 -18.14
CA ASP A 101 -6.08 -5.19 -19.13
C ASP A 101 -5.46 -3.91 -18.55
N ALA A 102 -4.51 -4.07 -17.63
CA ALA A 102 -3.81 -2.96 -16.98
C ALA A 102 -4.73 -2.05 -16.15
N GLY A 103 -5.81 -2.58 -15.61
CA GLY A 103 -6.75 -1.85 -14.76
C GLY A 103 -7.90 -1.18 -15.52
N ASP A 104 -8.02 -1.35 -16.84
CA ASP A 104 -9.13 -0.76 -17.60
C ASP A 104 -10.47 -1.35 -17.17
N THR A 105 -10.51 -2.69 -16.95
CA THR A 105 -11.67 -3.36 -16.39
C THR A 105 -11.27 -4.31 -15.25
N TRP A 106 -12.16 -4.47 -14.29
CA TRP A 106 -11.98 -5.36 -13.13
C TRP A 106 -13.11 -6.38 -13.07
N SER A 107 -12.75 -7.63 -12.79
CA SER A 107 -13.66 -8.72 -12.48
C SER A 107 -13.52 -9.12 -11.01
N ASP A 108 -14.63 -9.43 -10.37
CA ASP A 108 -14.62 -10.09 -9.07
C ASP A 108 -14.29 -11.57 -9.27
N TRP A 109 -13.22 -12.00 -8.62
CA TRP A 109 -12.87 -13.40 -8.49
C TRP A 109 -13.32 -13.92 -7.13
N PHE A 110 -14.39 -13.33 -6.63
CA PHE A 110 -14.99 -13.68 -5.36
C PHE A 110 -16.46 -14.02 -5.61
N ASP A 111 -16.77 -15.31 -5.51
CA ASP A 111 -18.10 -15.80 -5.28
C ASP A 111 -18.12 -16.69 -4.03
N GLU A 112 -19.31 -17.10 -3.59
CA GLU A 112 -19.45 -17.98 -2.44
C GLU A 112 -18.73 -19.34 -2.61
N THR A 113 -18.31 -19.69 -3.82
CA THR A 113 -17.66 -20.96 -4.20
C THR A 113 -16.14 -20.85 -4.25
N SER A 114 -15.59 -19.64 -4.31
CA SER A 114 -14.13 -19.42 -4.43
C SER A 114 -13.32 -19.87 -3.21
N GLY A 115 -13.96 -20.17 -2.08
CA GLY A 115 -13.30 -20.62 -0.85
C GLY A 115 -12.70 -19.52 0.01
N LEU A 116 -12.77 -18.25 -0.41
CA LEU A 116 -12.30 -17.10 0.35
C LEU A 116 -13.35 -16.69 1.41
N THR A 117 -13.35 -17.36 2.55
CA THR A 117 -14.36 -17.19 3.59
C THR A 117 -14.22 -15.90 4.41
N HIS A 118 -13.07 -15.23 4.33
CA HIS A 118 -12.80 -13.94 4.96
C HIS A 118 -12.45 -12.92 3.87
N THR A 119 -13.40 -12.08 3.56
CA THR A 119 -13.37 -11.21 2.37
C THR A 119 -12.55 -9.93 2.53
N LYS A 120 -12.28 -9.51 3.77
CA LYS A 120 -11.43 -8.35 4.00
C LYS A 120 -9.97 -8.72 3.77
N ILE A 121 -9.44 -8.25 2.66
CA ILE A 121 -8.08 -8.50 2.23
C ILE A 121 -7.21 -7.33 2.70
N HIS A 122 -6.35 -7.59 3.65
CA HIS A 122 -5.43 -6.58 4.16
C HIS A 122 -4.20 -6.43 3.29
N ASP A 123 -3.70 -7.56 2.74
CA ASP A 123 -2.53 -7.58 1.90
C ASP A 123 -2.54 -8.78 0.95
N LEU A 124 -1.84 -8.64 -0.18
CA LEU A 124 -1.68 -9.66 -1.23
C LEU A 124 -0.21 -9.85 -1.57
N ALA A 125 0.19 -11.10 -1.79
CA ALA A 125 1.50 -11.45 -2.31
C ALA A 125 1.39 -12.45 -3.45
N VAL A 126 2.22 -12.30 -4.49
CA VAL A 126 2.34 -13.23 -5.61
C VAL A 126 3.72 -13.88 -5.59
N HIS A 127 3.76 -15.17 -5.89
CA HIS A 127 5.02 -15.87 -6.02
C HIS A 127 5.81 -15.33 -7.22
N PRO A 128 7.07 -14.89 -7.06
CA PRO A 128 7.80 -14.17 -8.11
C PRO A 128 8.06 -15.00 -9.37
N ASP A 129 8.17 -16.34 -9.22
CA ASP A 129 8.44 -17.25 -10.33
C ASP A 129 7.21 -18.01 -10.83
N ASN A 130 6.11 -18.02 -10.08
CA ASN A 130 4.88 -18.69 -10.45
C ASN A 130 3.64 -17.84 -10.10
N PRO A 131 3.18 -16.95 -11.00
CA PRO A 131 2.07 -16.05 -10.72
C PRO A 131 0.70 -16.72 -10.49
N GLN A 132 0.60 -18.03 -10.72
CA GLN A 132 -0.59 -18.79 -10.32
C GLN A 132 -0.73 -18.90 -8.81
N VAL A 133 0.37 -18.71 -8.05
CA VAL A 133 0.40 -18.82 -6.61
C VAL A 133 0.29 -17.46 -5.97
N LEU A 134 -0.83 -17.23 -5.29
CA LEU A 134 -1.13 -16.01 -4.56
C LEU A 134 -1.37 -16.31 -3.08
N PHE A 135 -1.10 -15.32 -2.25
CA PHE A 135 -1.46 -15.34 -0.83
C PHE A 135 -2.20 -14.07 -0.46
N ALA A 136 -3.20 -14.23 0.42
CA ALA A 136 -3.98 -13.14 0.97
C ALA A 136 -3.91 -13.16 2.50
N ALA A 137 -3.52 -12.04 3.10
CA ALA A 137 -3.65 -11.79 4.53
C ALA A 137 -5.04 -11.25 4.84
N THR A 138 -5.76 -11.91 5.76
CA THR A 138 -7.14 -11.60 6.10
C THR A 138 -7.38 -11.55 7.61
N ASP A 139 -8.59 -11.16 8.01
CA ASP A 139 -9.00 -11.26 9.42
C ASP A 139 -9.10 -12.71 9.93
N GLY A 140 -9.15 -13.70 9.04
CA GLY A 140 -9.22 -15.13 9.38
C GLY A 140 -7.91 -15.90 9.27
N GLY A 141 -6.84 -15.25 8.85
CA GLY A 141 -5.53 -15.87 8.63
C GLY A 141 -5.01 -15.67 7.21
N VAL A 142 -4.18 -16.60 6.75
CA VAL A 142 -3.64 -16.63 5.39
C VAL A 142 -4.46 -17.57 4.51
N PHE A 143 -4.84 -17.08 3.35
CA PHE A 143 -5.41 -17.86 2.27
C PHE A 143 -4.42 -17.96 1.11
N GLN A 144 -4.41 -19.11 0.44
CA GLN A 144 -3.58 -19.39 -0.73
C GLN A 144 -4.48 -19.70 -1.93
N SER A 145 -4.12 -19.15 -3.08
CA SER A 145 -4.58 -19.58 -4.39
C SER A 145 -3.44 -20.24 -5.16
N LEU A 146 -3.76 -21.25 -5.97
CA LEU A 146 -2.84 -21.95 -6.87
C LEU A 146 -3.23 -21.78 -8.35
N ASP A 147 -4.23 -20.97 -8.65
CA ASP A 147 -4.85 -20.75 -9.95
C ASP A 147 -5.10 -19.25 -10.25
N ALA A 148 -4.15 -18.40 -9.84
CA ALA A 148 -4.18 -16.96 -10.08
C ALA A 148 -5.41 -16.25 -9.47
N GLY A 149 -5.91 -16.74 -8.33
CA GLY A 149 -6.98 -16.10 -7.57
C GLY A 149 -8.38 -16.64 -7.83
N GLU A 150 -8.55 -17.65 -8.71
CA GLU A 150 -9.86 -18.23 -8.99
C GLU A 150 -10.42 -18.99 -7.78
N ASN A 151 -9.57 -19.80 -7.13
CA ASN A 151 -9.94 -20.54 -5.93
C ASN A 151 -8.95 -20.30 -4.79
N TRP A 152 -9.46 -20.26 -3.58
CA TRP A 152 -8.70 -19.96 -2.36
C TRP A 152 -8.89 -21.06 -1.31
N GLN A 153 -7.84 -21.38 -0.60
CA GLN A 153 -7.87 -22.28 0.54
C GLN A 153 -7.20 -21.63 1.77
N SER A 154 -7.75 -21.83 2.94
CA SER A 154 -7.10 -21.41 4.19
C SER A 154 -5.88 -22.28 4.46
N VAL A 155 -4.71 -21.67 4.57
CA VAL A 155 -3.43 -22.34 4.89
C VAL A 155 -2.90 -21.99 6.29
N SER A 156 -3.46 -20.95 6.90
CA SER A 156 -3.25 -20.61 8.31
C SER A 156 -4.51 -19.95 8.84
N SER A 157 -4.98 -20.34 10.01
CA SER A 157 -6.22 -19.85 10.58
C SER A 157 -6.05 -19.35 12.03
N GLY A 158 -7.04 -18.62 12.52
CA GLY A 158 -7.18 -18.29 13.93
C GLY A 158 -6.58 -16.96 14.38
N GLN A 159 -6.03 -16.15 13.47
CA GLN A 159 -5.54 -14.81 13.80
C GLN A 159 -5.70 -13.84 12.63
N SER A 160 -6.04 -12.59 12.93
CA SER A 160 -6.07 -11.52 11.93
C SER A 160 -4.64 -11.13 11.55
N LEU A 161 -4.34 -11.20 10.26
CA LEU A 161 -3.06 -10.85 9.67
C LEU A 161 -3.21 -9.66 8.73
N GLN A 162 -2.28 -8.71 8.80
CA GLN A 162 -2.32 -7.48 8.04
C GLN A 162 -1.30 -7.45 6.90
N ILE A 163 -0.31 -8.33 6.94
CA ILE A 163 0.80 -8.35 5.99
C ILE A 163 1.03 -9.80 5.59
N VAL A 164 1.30 -10.02 4.31
CA VAL A 164 1.88 -11.26 3.79
C VAL A 164 2.94 -10.92 2.76
N GLU A 165 4.13 -11.51 2.90
CA GLU A 165 5.29 -11.18 2.06
C GLU A 165 6.13 -12.41 1.79
N PHE A 166 6.58 -12.57 0.54
CA PHE A 166 7.64 -13.49 0.20
C PHE A 166 9.00 -12.92 0.64
N SER A 167 9.89 -13.79 1.10
CA SER A 167 11.29 -13.41 1.22
C SER A 167 11.86 -13.06 -0.15
N ALA A 168 12.44 -11.87 -0.26
CA ALA A 168 13.00 -11.38 -1.52
C ALA A 168 14.16 -12.25 -2.06
N SER A 169 14.83 -13.02 -1.20
CA SER A 169 15.97 -13.87 -1.57
C SER A 169 15.62 -15.35 -1.76
N ASN A 170 14.48 -15.80 -1.21
CA ASN A 170 14.05 -17.20 -1.31
C ASN A 170 12.51 -17.29 -1.29
N PRO A 171 11.86 -17.52 -2.42
CA PRO A 171 10.41 -17.57 -2.51
C PRO A 171 9.76 -18.79 -1.82
N ASP A 172 10.53 -19.78 -1.35
CA ASP A 172 9.99 -20.81 -0.46
C ASP A 172 9.68 -20.29 0.95
N ILE A 173 10.24 -19.14 1.29
CA ILE A 173 10.04 -18.51 2.59
C ILE A 173 9.01 -17.38 2.47
N LEU A 174 7.98 -17.46 3.31
CA LEU A 174 6.97 -16.42 3.46
C LEU A 174 6.85 -16.00 4.92
N TYR A 175 6.48 -14.77 5.09
CA TYR A 175 6.11 -14.19 6.38
C TYR A 175 4.69 -13.64 6.32
N ALA A 176 3.94 -13.84 7.39
CA ALA A 176 2.67 -13.14 7.56
C ALA A 176 2.59 -12.60 8.99
N SER A 177 2.15 -11.37 9.12
CA SER A 177 2.23 -10.62 10.38
C SER A 177 0.93 -9.92 10.71
N GLY A 178 0.65 -9.84 12.01
CA GLY A 178 -0.50 -9.16 12.54
C GLY A 178 -0.30 -8.69 13.97
N LYS A 179 -1.40 -8.33 14.63
CA LYS A 179 -1.37 -7.83 16.00
C LYS A 179 -0.88 -8.88 17.03
N THR A 180 -1.05 -10.14 16.73
CA THR A 180 -0.75 -11.26 17.63
C THR A 180 0.61 -11.91 17.41
N GLY A 181 1.35 -11.47 16.38
CA GLY A 181 2.69 -11.97 16.09
C GLY A 181 2.95 -12.17 14.60
N THR A 182 4.07 -12.81 14.31
CA THR A 182 4.51 -13.18 12.96
C THR A 182 4.55 -14.68 12.85
N ILE A 183 3.99 -15.21 11.77
CA ILE A 183 4.14 -16.59 11.34
C ILE A 183 5.04 -16.65 10.11
N ARG A 184 5.77 -17.76 9.97
CA ARG A 184 6.67 -18.03 8.86
C ARG A 184 6.38 -19.38 8.26
N SER A 185 6.43 -19.44 6.94
CA SER A 185 6.52 -20.68 6.17
C SER A 185 7.92 -20.82 5.59
N ASN A 186 8.42 -22.07 5.48
CA ASN A 186 9.69 -22.40 4.83
C ASN A 186 9.48 -23.38 3.66
N ASN A 187 8.25 -23.53 3.20
CA ASN A 187 7.86 -24.50 2.18
C ASN A 187 6.74 -23.98 1.29
N SER A 188 6.92 -22.73 0.83
CA SER A 188 6.00 -22.07 -0.11
C SER A 188 4.56 -21.99 0.41
N GLY A 189 4.39 -21.73 1.70
CA GLY A 189 3.09 -21.49 2.34
C GLY A 189 2.29 -22.75 2.70
N ARG A 190 2.85 -23.95 2.58
CA ARG A 190 2.16 -25.22 2.94
C ARG A 190 1.98 -25.35 4.44
N ASP A 191 3.03 -25.04 5.21
CA ASP A 191 3.01 -25.09 6.66
C ASP A 191 3.47 -23.74 7.23
N TRP A 192 2.83 -23.32 8.32
CA TRP A 192 3.13 -22.07 9.00
C TRP A 192 3.46 -22.33 10.46
N SER A 193 4.47 -21.65 10.95
CA SER A 193 4.88 -21.69 12.36
C SER A 193 4.99 -20.29 12.93
N LEU A 194 4.60 -20.13 14.18
CA LEU A 194 4.82 -18.90 14.92
C LEU A 194 6.33 -18.74 15.13
N VAL A 195 6.91 -17.71 14.54
CA VAL A 195 8.33 -17.39 14.77
C VAL A 195 8.51 -16.36 15.85
N TRP A 196 7.41 -15.68 16.20
CA TRP A 196 7.42 -14.66 17.19
C TRP A 196 6.03 -14.39 17.77
N GLY A 197 5.94 -14.46 19.07
CA GLY A 197 4.72 -14.20 19.83
C GLY A 197 4.83 -12.88 20.60
N ASN A 198 3.82 -12.53 21.30
CA ASN A 198 3.43 -11.35 22.09
C ASN A 198 4.49 -10.37 22.66
N ALA A 199 5.77 -10.45 22.27
CA ALA A 199 6.84 -9.65 22.87
C ALA A 199 7.10 -8.29 22.18
N LEU A 200 6.57 -8.09 20.97
CA LEU A 200 6.68 -6.79 20.28
C LEU A 200 5.30 -6.15 20.04
N PRO A 201 5.27 -4.83 19.80
CA PRO A 201 4.07 -4.13 19.38
C PRO A 201 3.57 -4.63 18.02
N ALA A 202 2.32 -4.35 17.71
CA ALA A 202 1.74 -4.69 16.41
C ALA A 202 2.64 -4.22 15.27
N ILE A 203 2.98 -5.16 14.37
CA ILE A 203 3.74 -4.88 13.17
C ILE A 203 2.87 -4.08 12.20
N THR A 204 3.40 -3.00 11.69
CA THR A 204 2.75 -2.11 10.71
C THR A 204 3.28 -2.32 9.31
N THR A 205 4.55 -2.75 9.18
CA THR A 205 5.22 -3.03 7.91
C THR A 205 6.37 -4.01 8.13
N LEU A 206 6.66 -4.81 7.13
CA LEU A 206 7.76 -5.76 7.10
C LEU A 206 8.54 -5.56 5.79
N ALA A 207 9.84 -5.80 5.80
CA ALA A 207 10.65 -5.82 4.60
C ALA A 207 11.79 -6.82 4.73
N SER A 208 11.99 -7.65 3.71
CA SER A 208 13.09 -8.59 3.61
C SER A 208 14.17 -8.10 2.64
N LEU A 209 15.40 -8.59 2.79
CA LEU A 209 16.47 -8.34 1.84
C LEU A 209 16.55 -9.46 0.79
N ASN A 210 16.92 -9.09 -0.44
CA ASN A 210 17.08 -10.07 -1.51
C ASN A 210 18.43 -10.84 -1.46
N THR A 211 19.28 -10.60 -0.48
CA THR A 211 20.58 -11.29 -0.29
C THR A 211 20.58 -12.27 0.85
N ASP A 212 19.71 -12.10 1.85
CA ASP A 212 19.66 -12.95 3.04
C ASP A 212 18.20 -13.12 3.51
N PRO A 213 17.65 -14.35 3.40
CA PRO A 213 16.28 -14.63 3.81
C PRO A 213 16.06 -14.53 5.33
N GLU A 214 17.12 -14.55 6.11
CA GLU A 214 17.06 -14.44 7.58
C GLU A 214 17.09 -12.97 8.06
N PHE A 215 17.42 -12.02 7.16
CA PHE A 215 17.46 -10.60 7.51
C PHE A 215 16.14 -9.90 7.20
N LEU A 216 15.57 -9.29 8.22
CA LEU A 216 14.29 -8.58 8.14
C LEU A 216 14.33 -7.23 8.84
N TYR A 217 13.59 -6.28 8.31
CA TYR A 217 13.17 -5.08 9.01
C TYR A 217 11.69 -5.17 9.38
N SER A 218 11.33 -4.71 10.56
CA SER A 218 9.95 -4.59 11.00
C SER A 218 9.68 -3.20 11.54
N GLY A 219 8.71 -2.53 10.94
CA GLY A 219 8.09 -1.34 11.50
C GLY A 219 6.99 -1.72 12.47
N THR A 220 6.90 -1.01 13.57
CA THR A 220 5.87 -1.18 14.59
C THR A 220 5.32 0.17 15.04
N LEU A 221 4.27 0.17 15.86
CA LEU A 221 3.74 1.39 16.48
C LEU A 221 4.74 2.06 17.44
N THR A 222 5.81 1.39 17.83
CA THR A 222 6.75 1.89 18.86
C THR A 222 8.21 1.90 18.41
N GLY A 223 8.52 1.55 17.18
CA GLY A 223 9.88 1.60 16.67
C GLY A 223 10.15 0.77 15.44
N LEU A 224 11.39 0.88 14.97
CA LEU A 224 11.99 0.03 13.97
C LEU A 224 12.75 -1.09 14.66
N TYR A 225 12.68 -2.29 14.10
CA TYR A 225 13.39 -3.47 14.58
C TYR A 225 14.07 -4.19 13.42
N LYS A 226 15.22 -4.83 13.71
CA LYS A 226 15.97 -5.67 12.79
C LYS A 226 16.01 -7.11 13.32
N SER A 227 15.87 -8.09 12.44
CA SER A 227 16.12 -9.50 12.74
C SER A 227 17.19 -10.04 11.81
N PHE A 228 18.08 -10.88 12.32
CA PHE A 228 19.14 -11.57 11.60
C PHE A 228 18.94 -13.08 11.61
N ASN A 229 17.78 -13.55 12.00
CA ASN A 229 17.47 -14.97 12.16
C ASN A 229 16.02 -15.31 11.82
N GLY A 230 15.50 -14.67 10.76
CA GLY A 230 14.20 -14.97 10.20
C GLY A 230 13.03 -14.63 11.13
N GLY A 231 13.16 -13.57 11.90
CA GLY A 231 12.11 -13.08 12.79
C GLY A 231 12.05 -13.77 14.15
N ARG A 232 12.99 -14.68 14.48
CA ARG A 232 13.01 -15.36 15.80
C ARG A 232 13.43 -14.41 16.93
N ASN A 233 14.36 -13.49 16.65
CA ASN A 233 14.77 -12.44 17.57
C ASN A 233 14.81 -11.10 16.87
N TRP A 234 14.42 -10.05 17.59
CA TRP A 234 14.36 -8.70 17.07
C TRP A 234 15.20 -7.74 17.93
N ILE A 235 15.97 -6.90 17.28
CA ILE A 235 16.82 -5.89 17.90
C ILE A 235 16.21 -4.52 17.59
N PRO A 236 15.83 -3.72 18.60
CA PRO A 236 15.29 -2.39 18.37
C PRO A 236 16.36 -1.45 17.83
N ASP A 237 16.01 -0.66 16.82
CA ASP A 237 16.85 0.42 16.33
C ASP A 237 16.77 1.62 17.30
N PRO A 238 17.91 2.10 17.83
CA PRO A 238 17.92 3.17 18.82
C PRO A 238 17.43 4.51 18.26
N ALA A 239 17.51 4.75 16.92
CA ALA A 239 17.10 5.98 16.30
C ALA A 239 15.57 6.16 16.30
N PHE A 240 14.80 5.06 16.38
CA PHE A 240 13.33 5.10 16.26
C PHE A 240 12.61 4.60 17.51
N LYS A 241 13.17 4.83 18.68
CA LYS A 241 12.48 4.48 19.94
C LYS A 241 11.21 5.30 20.14
N LYS A 242 10.09 4.62 20.45
CA LYS A 242 8.76 5.22 20.70
C LYS A 242 8.20 6.02 19.52
N THR A 243 8.57 5.61 18.31
CA THR A 243 8.17 6.29 17.08
C THR A 243 7.49 5.29 16.17
N SER A 244 6.24 5.54 15.73
CA SER A 244 5.55 4.64 14.81
C SER A 244 6.24 4.62 13.45
N ILE A 245 6.52 3.44 12.94
CA ILE A 245 7.05 3.21 11.59
C ILE A 245 5.93 2.62 10.75
N ASN A 246 5.51 3.32 9.72
CA ASN A 246 4.34 2.94 8.92
C ASN A 246 4.71 2.41 7.52
N ALA A 247 5.90 2.72 7.03
CA ALA A 247 6.37 2.25 5.74
C ALA A 247 7.88 2.02 5.76
N ILE A 248 8.32 0.94 5.12
CA ILE A 248 9.72 0.62 4.86
C ILE A 248 9.85 0.32 3.36
N PHE A 249 10.86 0.89 2.73
CA PHE A 249 11.23 0.58 1.36
C PHE A 249 12.73 0.34 1.27
N VAL A 250 13.11 -0.84 0.85
CA VAL A 250 14.51 -1.20 0.53
C VAL A 250 14.71 -1.02 -0.96
N ASN A 251 15.69 -0.25 -1.37
CA ASN A 251 15.99 -0.04 -2.79
C ASN A 251 16.51 -1.35 -3.41
N PRO A 252 15.77 -1.98 -4.34
CA PRO A 252 16.18 -3.26 -4.91
C PRO A 252 17.47 -3.19 -5.74
N SER A 253 17.86 -1.99 -6.19
CA SER A 253 19.10 -1.75 -6.93
C SER A 253 20.29 -1.43 -6.03
N ASN A 254 20.04 -1.08 -4.77
CA ASN A 254 21.07 -0.81 -3.75
C ASN A 254 20.53 -1.11 -2.36
N LEU A 255 20.76 -2.30 -1.88
CA LEU A 255 20.16 -2.80 -0.62
C LEU A 255 20.66 -2.08 0.65
N SER A 256 21.75 -1.34 0.56
CA SER A 256 22.17 -0.46 1.66
C SER A 256 21.31 0.79 1.75
N GLN A 257 20.56 1.10 0.68
CA GLN A 257 19.67 2.26 0.66
C GLN A 257 18.26 1.89 1.10
N ILE A 258 17.85 2.45 2.23
CA ILE A 258 16.57 2.18 2.86
C ILE A 258 15.86 3.49 3.14
N TYR A 259 14.54 3.49 2.95
CA TYR A 259 13.69 4.61 3.29
C TYR A 259 12.64 4.19 4.32
N ILE A 260 12.38 5.06 5.29
CA ILE A 260 11.42 4.81 6.37
C ILE A 260 10.47 5.98 6.49
N GLY A 261 9.17 5.65 6.49
CA GLY A 261 8.07 6.56 6.82
C GLY A 261 7.69 6.43 8.29
N SER A 262 7.76 7.55 9.01
CA SER A 262 7.42 7.63 10.43
C SER A 262 6.56 8.86 10.70
N GLY A 263 5.26 8.67 10.93
CA GLY A 263 4.31 9.78 10.88
C GLY A 263 4.43 10.50 9.53
N ALA A 264 4.58 11.81 9.57
CA ALA A 264 4.80 12.64 8.38
C ALA A 264 6.26 12.74 7.94
N ASN A 265 7.19 12.08 8.62
CA ASN A 265 8.62 12.23 8.37
C ASN A 265 9.17 11.06 7.55
N LEU A 266 10.02 11.40 6.60
CA LEU A 266 10.78 10.45 5.79
C LEU A 266 12.25 10.46 6.22
N TYR A 267 12.78 9.29 6.42
CA TYR A 267 14.19 9.05 6.73
C TYR A 267 14.82 8.16 5.67
N SER A 268 16.12 8.32 5.45
CA SER A 268 16.92 7.41 4.62
C SER A 268 18.15 6.92 5.35
N SER A 269 18.61 5.76 4.95
CA SER A 269 19.91 5.18 5.27
C SER A 269 20.60 4.81 3.96
N ASP A 270 21.91 4.97 3.89
CA ASP A 270 22.77 4.52 2.79
C ASP A 270 23.74 3.39 3.23
N ASP A 271 23.62 2.94 4.48
CA ASP A 271 24.50 1.97 5.13
C ASP A 271 23.75 0.74 5.70
N GLY A 272 22.58 0.40 5.13
CA GLY A 272 21.79 -0.74 5.60
C GLY A 272 21.12 -0.50 6.95
N GLY A 273 20.81 0.76 7.28
CA GLY A 273 20.12 1.14 8.50
C GLY A 273 21.03 1.23 9.73
N ASP A 274 22.34 1.34 9.56
CA ASP A 274 23.25 1.58 10.68
C ASP A 274 23.21 3.05 11.11
N SER A 275 22.99 3.95 10.17
CA SER A 275 22.71 5.36 10.44
C SER A 275 21.52 5.89 9.60
N TRP A 276 20.87 6.94 10.12
CA TRP A 276 19.66 7.50 9.52
C TRP A 276 19.77 9.01 9.34
N LYS A 277 19.35 9.47 8.17
CA LYS A 277 19.24 10.89 7.83
C LYS A 277 17.77 11.25 7.67
N HIS A 278 17.31 12.33 8.32
CA HIS A 278 16.01 12.91 8.05
C HIS A 278 16.05 13.57 6.67
N LEU A 279 15.17 13.13 5.76
CA LEU A 279 15.09 13.67 4.40
C LEU A 279 14.05 14.77 4.27
N SER A 280 12.81 14.52 4.73
CA SER A 280 11.70 15.43 4.49
C SER A 280 10.62 15.25 5.54
N SER A 281 9.79 16.29 5.68
CA SER A 281 8.56 16.26 6.47
C SER A 281 7.40 16.75 5.62
N PHE A 282 6.37 15.92 5.52
CA PHE A 282 5.15 16.19 4.74
C PHE A 282 4.05 16.84 5.59
N ALA A 283 4.34 17.17 6.85
CA ALA A 283 3.41 17.89 7.72
C ALA A 283 2.99 19.22 7.09
N GLN A 284 1.68 19.43 6.90
CA GLN A 284 1.16 20.69 6.39
C GLN A 284 0.78 21.61 7.52
N LYS A 285 1.30 22.85 7.44
CA LYS A 285 0.76 23.97 8.24
C LYS A 285 -0.50 24.47 7.54
N ILE A 286 -1.63 24.42 8.22
CA ILE A 286 -2.84 25.11 7.78
C ILE A 286 -2.54 26.61 7.90
N ASN A 287 -2.60 27.32 6.78
CA ASN A 287 -2.37 28.76 6.75
C ASN A 287 -3.33 29.49 7.71
N GLY A 288 -2.81 30.06 8.76
CA GLY A 288 -3.50 31.05 9.60
C GLY A 288 -3.88 30.64 11.02
N ASP A 289 -3.70 29.39 11.43
CA ASP A 289 -4.01 28.98 12.80
C ASP A 289 -2.78 28.33 13.46
N SER A 290 -2.32 28.96 14.53
CA SER A 290 -1.14 28.55 15.29
C SER A 290 -1.48 27.37 16.21
N GLY A 291 -1.86 26.20 15.65
CA GLY A 291 -2.11 25.05 16.52
C GLY A 291 -2.66 23.77 15.90
N THR A 292 -3.22 23.77 14.72
CA THR A 292 -3.75 22.56 14.11
C THR A 292 -2.84 22.06 12.98
N SER A 293 -2.01 21.07 13.27
CA SER A 293 -1.36 20.25 12.26
C SER A 293 -2.34 19.17 11.80
N ILE A 294 -2.56 19.00 10.49
CA ILE A 294 -3.18 17.79 9.98
C ILE A 294 -2.19 16.66 10.24
N ASP A 295 -2.65 15.62 10.92
CA ASP A 295 -1.83 14.42 11.13
C ASP A 295 -1.66 13.69 9.80
N ILE A 296 -0.52 13.90 9.16
CA ILE A 296 -0.15 13.25 7.91
C ILE A 296 0.77 12.10 8.25
N SER A 297 0.37 10.89 7.89
CA SER A 297 1.22 9.72 8.03
C SER A 297 1.62 9.20 6.65
N ILE A 298 2.90 8.86 6.48
CA ILE A 298 3.40 8.14 5.33
C ILE A 298 2.86 6.72 5.40
N THR A 299 2.19 6.27 4.35
CA THR A 299 1.56 4.96 4.29
C THR A 299 2.30 4.01 3.37
N ARG A 300 2.92 4.54 2.31
CA ARG A 300 3.66 3.75 1.32
C ARG A 300 4.86 4.52 0.79
N ILE A 301 5.92 3.79 0.47
CA ILE A 301 7.10 4.28 -0.22
C ILE A 301 7.40 3.30 -1.35
N THR A 302 7.69 3.81 -2.53
CA THR A 302 8.20 3.00 -3.65
C THR A 302 9.15 3.82 -4.49
N GLY A 303 10.04 3.16 -5.20
CA GLY A 303 11.03 3.81 -6.04
C GLY A 303 11.08 3.20 -7.43
N LEU A 304 11.41 4.03 -8.37
CA LEU A 304 11.74 3.66 -9.73
C LEU A 304 13.26 3.66 -9.93
N ILE A 305 13.70 3.06 -11.04
CA ILE A 305 15.10 3.12 -11.47
C ILE A 305 15.57 4.58 -11.52
N ARG A 306 16.77 4.88 -11.02
CA ARG A 306 17.50 6.17 -11.13
C ARG A 306 17.23 7.26 -10.09
N LYS A 307 16.78 7.05 -8.90
CA LYS A 307 16.55 8.09 -7.87
C LYS A 307 15.12 8.62 -7.80
N SER A 308 14.21 8.15 -8.62
CA SER A 308 12.79 8.50 -8.45
C SER A 308 12.23 7.84 -7.20
N LEU A 309 11.50 8.60 -6.39
CA LEU A 309 10.90 8.13 -5.15
C LEU A 309 9.46 8.64 -5.06
N TYR A 310 8.54 7.77 -4.71
CA TYR A 310 7.14 8.11 -4.49
C TYR A 310 6.78 7.83 -3.04
N VAL A 311 6.06 8.77 -2.44
CA VAL A 311 5.60 8.68 -1.05
C VAL A 311 4.10 8.90 -1.01
N GLY A 312 3.37 7.81 -0.71
CA GLY A 312 1.95 7.85 -0.39
C GLY A 312 1.74 8.24 1.06
N THR A 313 0.79 9.12 1.31
CA THR A 313 0.42 9.59 2.64
C THR A 313 -1.08 9.49 2.84
N THR A 314 -1.55 9.68 4.06
CA THR A 314 -2.99 9.80 4.38
C THR A 314 -3.66 11.01 3.73
N SER A 315 -2.90 11.93 3.14
CA SER A 315 -3.42 13.15 2.51
C SER A 315 -2.99 13.36 1.07
N GLY A 316 -2.37 12.37 0.43
CA GLY A 316 -2.01 12.44 -0.99
C GLY A 316 -0.68 11.77 -1.33
N LEU A 317 -0.24 12.00 -2.55
CA LEU A 317 0.93 11.41 -3.15
C LEU A 317 1.99 12.48 -3.43
N TYR A 318 3.24 12.15 -3.15
CA TYR A 318 4.41 13.00 -3.40
C TYR A 318 5.42 12.27 -4.26
N PHE A 319 6.14 13.03 -5.08
CA PHE A 319 7.14 12.54 -6.02
C PHE A 319 8.46 13.32 -5.89
N SER A 320 9.57 12.62 -6.00
CA SER A 320 10.92 13.18 -6.06
C SER A 320 11.70 12.50 -7.19
N GLU A 321 12.43 13.29 -7.98
CA GLU A 321 13.36 12.78 -9.03
C GLU A 321 14.82 12.70 -8.55
N ASP A 322 15.10 13.13 -7.33
CA ASP A 322 16.45 13.33 -6.81
C ASP A 322 16.71 12.63 -5.46
N ALA A 323 16.10 11.45 -5.30
CA ALA A 323 16.20 10.60 -4.10
C ALA A 323 15.71 11.28 -2.81
N GLY A 324 14.69 12.14 -2.93
CA GLY A 324 14.04 12.77 -1.79
C GLY A 324 14.61 14.11 -1.36
N ASN A 325 15.47 14.75 -2.17
CA ASN A 325 15.97 16.09 -1.85
C ASN A 325 14.95 17.18 -2.19
N ASN A 326 14.20 17.02 -3.29
CA ASN A 326 13.10 17.91 -3.68
C ASN A 326 11.83 17.10 -3.93
N TRP A 327 10.66 17.71 -3.63
CA TRP A 327 9.37 17.03 -3.69
C TRP A 327 8.34 17.84 -4.45
N GLU A 328 7.58 17.15 -5.28
CA GLU A 328 6.39 17.66 -5.95
C GLU A 328 5.15 16.95 -5.38
N THR A 329 4.05 17.67 -5.22
CA THR A 329 2.76 17.10 -4.85
C THR A 329 2.04 16.62 -6.10
N ILE A 330 1.58 15.38 -6.09
CA ILE A 330 0.73 14.83 -7.16
C ILE A 330 -0.73 15.01 -6.78
N ASP A 331 -1.48 15.66 -7.66
CA ASP A 331 -2.92 15.85 -7.50
C ASP A 331 -3.69 14.73 -8.21
N LEU A 332 -4.34 13.87 -7.45
CA LEU A 332 -5.22 12.82 -7.97
C LEU A 332 -6.65 13.33 -8.22
N SER A 333 -7.01 14.54 -7.77
CA SER A 333 -8.38 15.08 -7.94
C SER A 333 -8.68 15.53 -9.36
N GLY A 334 -7.64 15.83 -10.16
CA GLY A 334 -7.74 16.16 -11.57
C GLY A 334 -7.87 14.95 -12.50
N ALA A 335 -7.83 13.73 -11.96
CA ALA A 335 -8.02 12.50 -12.73
C ALA A 335 -9.47 12.43 -13.27
N VAL A 336 -9.60 12.54 -14.57
CA VAL A 336 -10.90 12.51 -15.26
C VAL A 336 -11.40 11.06 -15.25
N ASN A 337 -12.62 10.84 -14.73
CA ASN A 337 -13.36 9.62 -15.03
C ASN A 337 -13.57 9.56 -16.55
N GLN A 338 -12.99 8.60 -17.25
CA GLN A 338 -13.47 8.26 -18.58
C GLN A 338 -14.83 7.57 -18.41
N LEU A 339 -15.88 8.37 -18.42
CA LEU A 339 -17.21 7.85 -18.70
C LEU A 339 -17.18 7.30 -20.13
N SER A 340 -17.59 6.06 -20.31
CA SER A 340 -17.74 5.50 -21.65
C SER A 340 -18.75 6.35 -22.45
N PRO A 341 -18.61 6.44 -23.79
CA PRO A 341 -19.57 7.19 -24.62
C PRO A 341 -21.03 6.73 -24.47
N ASP A 342 -21.27 5.54 -23.90
CA ASP A 342 -22.61 4.99 -23.68
C ASP A 342 -23.27 5.43 -22.36
N GLU A 343 -22.51 5.99 -21.40
CA GLU A 343 -23.06 6.55 -20.16
C GLU A 343 -23.46 8.04 -20.28
N MET A 344 -23.27 8.63 -21.46
CA MET A 344 -23.67 10.01 -21.75
C MET A 344 -24.98 10.10 -22.55
N LYS A 345 -25.81 9.05 -22.61
CA LYS A 345 -27.12 9.07 -23.26
C LYS A 345 -28.25 8.97 -22.27
#